data_78b7995f30ffe28473459d953ceee5ed
#
_entry.id   78b7995f30ffe28473459d953ceee5ed
#
_cell.length_a   1.000
_cell.length_b   1.000
_cell.length_c   1.000
_cell.angle_alpha   90.00
_cell.angle_beta   90.00
_cell.angle_gamma   90.00
#
_symmetry.space_group_name_H-M   'P 1'
#
loop_
_entity.id
_entity.type
_entity.pdbx_description
1 polymer ?
#
loop_
_entity_poly.entity_id
_entity_poly.type
_entity_poly.pdbx_seq_one_letter_code
_entity_poly.pdbx_strand_id
1 'polypeptide(L)'
;GEISLGLLTSSLALEGPIKKDKTSLLLAGRTTNSDWMLNMLPEDSGYKNGAAGFYDANLLLSHQFSQKDNLYISGYYSHDRYNFLENEKYEYANANASLQWAHLFNDNFRMTTTAGYDHYDYATKSWQDEHNAYKMGYDINQYYLKMDFNHSQLEKHRIDWGLNAIMYDINPGKVQPHGSASLYIPKTLQKEKALEAALYLNEEWEITPQLTASIGARYSLFNEKKKRAFN
;
A
#
# COMPACT_ATOMS: atom_id res chain seq x y z
N GLY A 1 3.63 -18.38 -17.27
CA GLY A 1 3.94 -18.39 -15.83
C GLY A 1 5.42 -18.63 -15.58
N GLU A 2 5.89 -18.21 -14.44
CA GLU A 2 7.29 -18.31 -14.00
C GLU A 2 7.33 -18.84 -12.58
N ILE A 3 8.28 -19.74 -12.31
CA ILE A 3 8.59 -20.22 -10.96
C ILE A 3 10.08 -19.98 -10.73
N SER A 4 10.41 -19.34 -9.61
CA SER A 4 11.78 -19.15 -9.16
C SER A 4 11.96 -19.78 -7.78
N LEU A 5 12.95 -20.66 -7.67
CA LEU A 5 13.32 -21.32 -6.41
C LEU A 5 14.75 -20.92 -6.06
N GLY A 6 14.88 -20.09 -5.05
CA GLY A 6 16.16 -19.61 -4.55
C GLY A 6 16.40 -20.03 -3.11
N LEU A 7 17.65 -19.98 -2.68
CA LEU A 7 18.02 -20.29 -1.29
C LEU A 7 17.40 -19.33 -0.29
N LEU A 8 17.24 -18.06 -0.65
CA LEU A 8 16.70 -17.03 0.23
C LEU A 8 15.26 -16.66 -0.12
N THR A 9 14.88 -16.73 -1.40
CA THR A 9 13.57 -16.27 -1.86
C THR A 9 13.04 -17.23 -2.92
N SER A 10 11.76 -17.55 -2.82
CA SER A 10 11.02 -18.32 -3.82
C SER A 10 9.84 -17.49 -4.31
N SER A 11 9.52 -17.57 -5.58
CA SER A 11 8.39 -16.86 -6.18
C SER A 11 7.68 -17.68 -7.25
N LEU A 12 6.40 -17.34 -7.43
CA LEU A 12 5.53 -17.86 -8.48
C LEU A 12 4.81 -16.69 -9.12
N ALA A 13 4.80 -16.65 -10.45
CA ALA A 13 3.97 -15.72 -11.22
C ALA A 13 3.21 -16.46 -12.30
N LEU A 14 1.92 -16.21 -12.38
CA LEU A 14 1.00 -16.73 -13.38
C LEU A 14 0.33 -15.56 -14.06
N GLU A 15 0.45 -15.47 -15.39
CA GLU A 15 -0.20 -14.44 -16.16
C GLU A 15 -0.76 -15.01 -17.46
N GLY A 16 -1.86 -14.44 -17.90
CA GLY A 16 -2.44 -14.85 -19.17
C GLY A 16 -3.87 -14.34 -19.39
N PRO A 17 -4.38 -14.53 -20.60
CA PRO A 17 -5.74 -14.18 -20.92
C PRO A 17 -6.71 -15.23 -20.35
N ILE A 18 -7.70 -14.77 -19.56
CA ILE A 18 -8.89 -15.58 -19.23
C ILE A 18 -9.82 -15.62 -20.45
N LYS A 19 -9.95 -14.47 -21.12
CA LYS A 19 -10.68 -14.34 -22.37
C LYS A 19 -9.83 -13.52 -23.34
N LYS A 20 -9.49 -14.12 -24.48
CA LYS A 20 -8.67 -13.48 -25.50
C LYS A 20 -9.18 -12.08 -25.84
N ASP A 21 -8.28 -11.13 -25.89
CA ASP A 21 -8.50 -9.72 -26.24
C ASP A 21 -9.52 -8.97 -25.34
N LYS A 22 -9.91 -9.57 -24.18
CA LYS A 22 -10.90 -8.96 -23.28
C LYS A 22 -10.49 -8.99 -21.80
N THR A 23 -10.01 -10.13 -21.32
CA THR A 23 -9.78 -10.30 -19.87
C THR A 23 -8.45 -10.95 -19.64
N SER A 24 -7.59 -10.33 -18.88
CA SER A 24 -6.31 -10.90 -18.45
C SER A 24 -6.21 -10.93 -16.94
N LEU A 25 -5.47 -11.91 -16.44
CA LEU A 25 -5.19 -12.10 -15.03
C LEU A 25 -3.68 -12.22 -14.85
N LEU A 26 -3.16 -11.56 -13.81
CA LEU A 26 -1.85 -11.78 -13.24
C LEU A 26 -2.03 -12.12 -11.76
N LEU A 27 -1.41 -13.21 -11.34
CA LEU A 27 -1.26 -13.62 -9.95
C LEU A 27 0.22 -13.85 -9.69
N ALA A 28 0.74 -13.24 -8.67
CA ALA A 28 2.13 -13.45 -8.27
C ALA A 28 2.23 -13.54 -6.75
N GLY A 29 3.17 -14.35 -6.29
CA GLY A 29 3.49 -14.48 -4.87
C GLY A 29 4.96 -14.72 -4.67
N ARG A 30 5.47 -14.25 -3.55
CA ARG A 30 6.87 -14.38 -3.17
C ARG A 30 6.97 -14.63 -1.68
N THR A 31 7.95 -15.43 -1.28
CA THR A 31 8.26 -15.70 0.13
C THR A 31 9.76 -15.81 0.35
N THR A 32 10.22 -15.47 1.54
CA THR A 32 11.59 -15.74 1.98
C THR A 32 11.71 -17.07 2.70
N ASN A 33 12.92 -17.65 2.59
CA ASN A 33 13.36 -18.87 3.27
C ASN A 33 14.69 -18.58 3.98
N SER A 34 14.77 -17.54 4.82
CA SER A 34 16.04 -17.04 5.38
C SER A 34 16.36 -17.57 6.79
N ASP A 35 15.42 -18.19 7.47
CA ASP A 35 15.61 -18.67 8.87
C ASP A 35 16.78 -19.65 8.99
N TRP A 36 17.01 -20.51 7.98
CA TRP A 36 18.13 -21.45 7.97
C TRP A 36 19.51 -20.75 8.01
N MET A 37 19.62 -19.59 7.38
CA MET A 37 20.87 -18.80 7.36
C MET A 37 21.16 -18.24 8.76
N LEU A 38 20.16 -17.75 9.46
CA LEU A 38 20.30 -17.25 10.84
C LEU A 38 20.70 -18.39 11.79
N ASN A 39 20.14 -19.58 11.60
CA ASN A 39 20.47 -20.76 12.38
C ASN A 39 21.92 -21.27 12.17
N MET A 40 22.57 -20.87 11.07
CA MET A 40 23.99 -21.20 10.82
C MET A 40 24.97 -20.23 11.51
N LEU A 41 24.48 -19.13 12.07
CA LEU A 41 25.35 -18.18 12.77
C LEU A 41 25.91 -18.77 14.07
N PRO A 42 27.11 -18.35 14.51
CA PRO A 42 27.67 -18.70 15.80
C PRO A 42 26.75 -18.28 16.96
N GLU A 43 26.82 -18.99 18.09
CA GLU A 43 25.98 -18.70 19.28
C GLU A 43 26.25 -17.31 19.87
N ASP A 44 27.48 -16.86 19.79
CA ASP A 44 27.93 -15.55 20.25
C ASP A 44 27.53 -14.38 19.33
N SER A 45 26.96 -14.67 18.16
CA SER A 45 26.50 -13.63 17.24
C SER A 45 25.32 -12.79 17.79
N GLY A 46 24.57 -13.32 18.75
CA GLY A 46 23.33 -12.73 19.25
C GLY A 46 22.13 -12.85 18.30
N TYR A 47 22.32 -13.41 17.09
CA TYR A 47 21.29 -13.55 16.07
C TYR A 47 20.92 -14.99 15.74
N LYS A 48 21.65 -15.97 16.33
CA LYS A 48 21.30 -17.38 16.24
C LYS A 48 19.92 -17.61 16.80
N ASN A 49 19.12 -18.45 16.19
CA ASN A 49 17.71 -18.68 16.50
C ASN A 49 16.78 -17.46 16.18
N GLY A 50 17.31 -16.43 15.57
CA GLY A 50 16.49 -15.37 15.00
C GLY A 50 15.63 -15.87 13.86
N ALA A 51 14.59 -15.13 13.54
CA ALA A 51 13.76 -15.36 12.37
C ALA A 51 13.57 -14.06 11.61
N ALA A 52 13.73 -14.13 10.30
CA ALA A 52 13.41 -13.02 9.42
C ALA A 52 12.73 -13.57 8.18
N GLY A 53 11.57 -13.06 7.88
CA GLY A 53 10.84 -13.54 6.72
C GLY A 53 9.75 -12.60 6.28
N PHE A 54 9.51 -12.63 4.99
CA PHE A 54 8.36 -11.97 4.40
C PHE A 54 7.65 -12.89 3.41
N TYR A 55 6.41 -12.59 3.16
CA TYR A 55 5.70 -13.06 1.98
C TYR A 55 4.82 -11.94 1.42
N ASP A 56 4.66 -11.96 0.13
CA ASP A 56 3.75 -11.06 -0.56
C ASP A 56 2.96 -11.77 -1.65
N ALA A 57 1.81 -11.22 -1.98
CA ALA A 57 0.93 -11.67 -3.04
C ALA A 57 0.38 -10.46 -3.81
N ASN A 58 0.31 -10.61 -5.13
CA ASN A 58 -0.19 -9.62 -6.07
C ASN A 58 -1.28 -10.22 -6.94
N LEU A 59 -2.33 -9.45 -7.15
CA LEU A 59 -3.42 -9.72 -8.09
C LEU A 59 -3.58 -8.53 -9.03
N LEU A 60 -3.66 -8.78 -10.33
CA LEU A 60 -4.13 -7.80 -11.29
C LEU A 60 -5.09 -8.49 -12.27
N LEU A 61 -6.32 -8.01 -12.29
CA LEU A 61 -7.34 -8.41 -13.26
C LEU A 61 -7.65 -7.22 -14.14
N SER A 62 -7.54 -7.38 -15.46
CA SER A 62 -7.99 -6.39 -16.41
C SER A 62 -9.15 -6.92 -17.23
N HIS A 63 -10.15 -6.07 -17.50
CA HIS A 63 -11.28 -6.41 -18.34
C HIS A 63 -11.66 -5.25 -19.25
N GLN A 64 -11.69 -5.51 -20.54
CA GLN A 64 -12.15 -4.57 -21.55
C GLN A 64 -13.64 -4.83 -21.86
N PHE A 65 -14.52 -3.96 -21.36
CA PHE A 65 -15.95 -4.04 -21.64
C PHE A 65 -16.28 -3.62 -23.06
N SER A 66 -15.61 -2.56 -23.53
CA SER A 66 -15.74 -2.00 -24.88
C SER A 66 -14.40 -1.44 -25.34
N GLN A 67 -14.33 -0.92 -26.58
CA GLN A 67 -13.15 -0.19 -27.04
C GLN A 67 -12.88 1.10 -26.25
N LYS A 68 -13.90 1.58 -25.53
CA LYS A 68 -13.83 2.81 -24.72
C LYS A 68 -13.71 2.56 -23.22
N ASP A 69 -14.03 1.36 -22.74
CA ASP A 69 -14.15 1.08 -21.31
C ASP A 69 -13.25 -0.06 -20.89
N ASN A 70 -12.30 0.24 -20.02
CA ASN A 70 -11.40 -0.71 -19.41
C ASN A 70 -11.52 -0.64 -17.88
N LEU A 71 -11.61 -1.80 -17.25
CA LEU A 71 -11.61 -1.96 -15.81
C LEU A 71 -10.36 -2.72 -15.39
N TYR A 72 -9.74 -2.23 -14.32
CA TYR A 72 -8.62 -2.89 -13.65
C TYR A 72 -8.95 -3.08 -12.18
N ILE A 73 -8.73 -4.28 -11.69
CA ILE A 73 -8.82 -4.60 -10.26
C ILE A 73 -7.43 -5.02 -9.83
N SER A 74 -6.88 -4.36 -8.84
CA SER A 74 -5.61 -4.75 -8.25
C SER A 74 -5.76 -5.08 -6.78
N GLY A 75 -4.96 -6.02 -6.31
CA GLY A 75 -4.82 -6.39 -4.92
C GLY A 75 -3.36 -6.67 -4.59
N TYR A 76 -2.93 -6.24 -3.43
CA TYR A 76 -1.61 -6.51 -2.88
C TYR A 76 -1.74 -6.84 -1.41
N TYR A 77 -0.99 -7.81 -0.96
CA TYR A 77 -0.81 -8.12 0.45
C TYR A 77 0.63 -8.46 0.72
N SER A 78 1.20 -7.92 1.80
CA SER A 78 2.49 -8.35 2.32
C SER A 78 2.45 -8.51 3.83
N HIS A 79 3.26 -9.42 4.31
CA HIS A 79 3.51 -9.61 5.74
C HIS A 79 4.99 -9.86 5.96
N ASP A 80 5.55 -9.09 6.85
CA ASP A 80 6.95 -9.15 7.25
C ASP A 80 7.04 -9.46 8.74
N ARG A 81 7.98 -10.32 9.09
CA ARG A 81 8.28 -10.65 10.48
C ARG A 81 9.79 -10.71 10.68
N TYR A 82 10.23 -10.20 11.80
CA TYR A 82 11.59 -10.44 12.24
C TYR A 82 11.68 -10.53 13.76
N ASN A 83 12.59 -11.40 14.19
CA ASN A 83 12.93 -11.66 15.58
C ASN A 83 14.44 -11.89 15.60
N PHE A 84 15.21 -10.84 15.83
CA PHE A 84 16.67 -10.93 15.91
C PHE A 84 17.18 -11.16 17.33
N LEU A 85 16.39 -10.77 18.32
CA LEU A 85 16.66 -11.01 19.73
C LEU A 85 15.65 -12.04 20.24
N GLU A 86 16.09 -12.98 21.06
CA GLU A 86 15.25 -14.10 21.54
C GLU A 86 13.94 -13.65 22.19
N ASN A 87 13.91 -12.40 22.68
CA ASN A 87 12.79 -11.87 23.47
C ASN A 87 12.08 -10.68 22.83
N GLU A 88 12.22 -10.51 21.51
CA GLU A 88 11.54 -9.44 20.78
C GLU A 88 11.03 -9.94 19.43
N LYS A 89 9.82 -9.57 19.07
CA LYS A 89 9.21 -9.87 17.78
C LYS A 89 8.60 -8.62 17.17
N TYR A 90 8.86 -8.44 15.89
CA TYR A 90 8.32 -7.37 15.08
C TYR A 90 7.56 -7.95 13.89
N GLU A 91 6.38 -7.42 13.65
CA GLU A 91 5.50 -7.83 12.56
C GLU A 91 4.90 -6.58 11.93
N TYR A 92 4.83 -6.54 10.61
CA TYR A 92 4.06 -5.54 9.90
C TYR A 92 3.44 -6.13 8.64
N ALA A 93 2.29 -5.61 8.29
CA ALA A 93 1.54 -6.04 7.14
C ALA A 93 1.03 -4.84 6.34
N ASN A 94 0.95 -5.03 5.04
CA ASN A 94 0.30 -4.09 4.14
C ASN A 94 -0.76 -4.83 3.34
N ALA A 95 -1.91 -4.21 3.16
CA ALA A 95 -2.94 -4.65 2.24
C ALA A 95 -3.39 -3.48 1.38
N ASN A 96 -3.51 -3.70 0.09
CA ASN A 96 -4.07 -2.76 -0.85
C ASN A 96 -5.11 -3.45 -1.72
N ALA A 97 -6.22 -2.76 -2.00
CA ALA A 97 -7.17 -3.15 -3.01
C ALA A 97 -7.61 -1.91 -3.79
N SER A 98 -7.59 -1.97 -5.11
CA SER A 98 -8.08 -0.86 -5.93
C SER A 98 -8.90 -1.32 -7.13
N LEU A 99 -9.81 -0.44 -7.51
CA LEU A 99 -10.63 -0.52 -8.71
C LEU A 99 -10.35 0.72 -9.56
N GLN A 100 -9.90 0.53 -10.77
CA GLN A 100 -9.66 1.61 -11.73
C GLN A 100 -10.53 1.40 -12.96
N TRP A 101 -11.32 2.40 -13.30
CA TRP A 101 -12.08 2.45 -14.53
C TRP A 101 -11.54 3.55 -15.43
N ALA A 102 -11.14 3.16 -16.66
CA ALA A 102 -10.70 4.08 -17.69
C ALA A 102 -11.78 4.15 -18.77
N HIS A 103 -12.27 5.37 -19.05
CA HIS A 103 -13.27 5.65 -20.05
C HIS A 103 -12.75 6.62 -21.11
N LEU A 104 -12.91 6.27 -22.37
CA LEU A 104 -12.54 7.11 -23.51
C LEU A 104 -13.80 7.75 -24.08
N PHE A 105 -14.05 9.03 -23.80
CA PHE A 105 -15.19 9.77 -24.36
C PHE A 105 -15.06 9.90 -25.89
N ASN A 106 -13.85 10.24 -26.34
CA ASN A 106 -13.45 10.29 -27.76
C ASN A 106 -11.91 10.11 -27.81
N ASP A 107 -11.33 10.09 -29.01
CA ASP A 107 -9.90 9.79 -29.24
C ASP A 107 -8.94 10.71 -28.47
N ASN A 108 -9.43 11.85 -27.97
CA ASN A 108 -8.62 12.90 -27.37
C ASN A 108 -9.01 13.25 -25.94
N PHE A 109 -10.09 12.65 -25.43
CA PHE A 109 -10.56 12.91 -24.08
C PHE A 109 -10.80 11.60 -23.32
N ARG A 110 -9.99 11.38 -22.26
CA ARG A 110 -10.02 10.21 -21.39
C ARG A 110 -10.29 10.65 -19.95
N MET A 111 -11.04 9.82 -19.25
CA MET A 111 -11.18 9.84 -17.80
C MET A 111 -10.62 8.55 -17.23
N THR A 112 -9.92 8.65 -16.10
CA THR A 112 -9.51 7.51 -15.29
C THR A 112 -9.99 7.75 -13.87
N THR A 113 -10.86 6.90 -13.37
CA THR A 113 -11.35 6.93 -11.98
C THR A 113 -10.75 5.76 -11.23
N THR A 114 -10.10 6.04 -10.10
CA THR A 114 -9.53 5.03 -9.22
C THR A 114 -10.12 5.18 -7.83
N ALA A 115 -10.70 4.11 -7.30
CA ALA A 115 -11.11 4.00 -5.91
C ALA A 115 -10.31 2.88 -5.25
N GLY A 116 -9.88 3.07 -4.01
CA GLY A 116 -9.11 2.04 -3.35
C GLY A 116 -9.07 2.18 -1.84
N TYR A 117 -8.50 1.14 -1.25
CA TYR A 117 -8.31 0.98 0.18
C TYR A 117 -6.90 0.48 0.44
N ASP A 118 -6.22 1.13 1.39
CA ASP A 118 -4.93 0.72 1.91
C ASP A 118 -5.03 0.47 3.42
N HIS A 119 -4.39 -0.57 3.87
CA HIS A 119 -4.24 -0.91 5.27
C HIS A 119 -2.78 -1.18 5.59
N TYR A 120 -2.29 -0.57 6.64
CA TYR A 120 -0.99 -0.84 7.24
C TYR A 120 -1.18 -1.22 8.69
N ASP A 121 -0.58 -2.32 9.11
CA ASP A 121 -0.57 -2.80 10.50
C ASP A 121 0.87 -3.03 10.95
N TYR A 122 1.17 -2.59 12.16
CA TYR A 122 2.45 -2.82 12.82
C TYR A 122 2.22 -3.37 14.24
N ALA A 123 2.95 -4.39 14.60
CA ALA A 123 2.95 -4.95 15.94
C ALA A 123 4.36 -5.30 16.39
N THR A 124 4.63 -5.03 17.67
CA THR A 124 5.83 -5.52 18.35
C THR A 124 5.47 -6.16 19.68
N LYS A 125 6.26 -7.18 20.04
CA LYS A 125 6.17 -7.87 21.35
C LYS A 125 7.57 -7.90 21.93
N SER A 126 7.66 -7.61 23.23
CA SER A 126 8.89 -7.76 24.01
C SER A 126 8.57 -8.55 25.28
N TRP A 127 9.40 -9.53 25.59
CA TRP A 127 9.30 -10.38 26.79
C TRP A 127 10.67 -10.67 27.40
N GLN A 128 11.61 -9.72 27.30
CA GLN A 128 12.94 -9.81 27.90
C GLN A 128 12.87 -9.97 29.43
N ASP A 129 11.88 -9.33 30.04
CA ASP A 129 11.51 -9.45 31.45
C ASP A 129 10.01 -9.74 31.51
N GLU A 130 9.61 -10.82 32.19
CA GLU A 130 8.22 -11.22 32.28
C GLU A 130 7.31 -10.16 32.94
N HIS A 131 7.85 -9.38 33.89
CA HIS A 131 7.10 -8.33 34.57
C HIS A 131 6.94 -7.06 33.73
N ASN A 132 7.86 -6.83 32.79
CA ASN A 132 7.84 -5.70 31.85
C ASN A 132 7.46 -6.11 30.43
N ALA A 133 6.98 -7.33 30.24
CA ALA A 133 6.60 -7.84 28.94
C ALA A 133 5.38 -7.08 28.39
N TYR A 134 5.47 -6.62 27.15
CA TYR A 134 4.40 -5.88 26.49
C TYR A 134 4.22 -6.27 25.03
N LYS A 135 3.07 -5.93 24.51
CA LYS A 135 2.81 -5.85 23.07
C LYS A 135 2.32 -4.45 22.73
N MET A 136 2.84 -3.90 21.65
CA MET A 136 2.44 -2.61 21.11
C MET A 136 2.06 -2.77 19.64
N GLY A 137 1.10 -2.00 19.19
CA GLY A 137 0.74 -1.98 17.78
C GLY A 137 -0.04 -0.73 17.41
N TYR A 138 0.01 -0.38 16.11
CA TYR A 138 -0.76 0.69 15.50
C TYR A 138 -1.19 0.27 14.09
N ASP A 139 -2.25 0.89 13.61
CA ASP A 139 -2.77 0.62 12.27
C ASP A 139 -3.23 1.92 11.58
N ILE A 140 -3.10 1.92 10.27
CA ILE A 140 -3.53 3.02 9.41
C ILE A 140 -4.41 2.45 8.30
N ASN A 141 -5.60 3.02 8.16
CA ASN A 141 -6.49 2.73 7.04
C ASN A 141 -6.63 3.98 6.18
N GLN A 142 -6.55 3.81 4.87
CA GLN A 142 -6.78 4.86 3.89
C GLN A 142 -7.85 4.43 2.90
N TYR A 143 -8.80 5.31 2.64
CA TYR A 143 -9.78 5.16 1.57
C TYR A 143 -9.57 6.32 0.61
N TYR A 144 -9.40 6.03 -0.67
CA TYR A 144 -9.12 7.07 -1.64
C TYR A 144 -10.01 6.97 -2.88
N LEU A 145 -10.29 8.15 -3.42
CA LEU A 145 -10.92 8.32 -4.72
C LEU A 145 -10.10 9.34 -5.52
N LYS A 146 -9.71 8.96 -6.72
CA LYS A 146 -8.99 9.81 -7.65
C LYS A 146 -9.70 9.81 -9.00
N MET A 147 -9.86 10.97 -9.60
CA MET A 147 -10.38 11.13 -10.96
C MET A 147 -9.41 12.00 -11.75
N ASP A 148 -8.86 11.42 -12.80
CA ASP A 148 -7.95 12.07 -13.75
C ASP A 148 -8.65 12.24 -15.09
N PHE A 149 -8.54 13.43 -15.67
CA PHE A 149 -9.03 13.76 -16.98
C PHE A 149 -7.87 14.21 -17.86
N ASN A 150 -7.72 13.60 -19.02
CA ASN A 150 -6.68 13.90 -19.98
C ASN A 150 -7.31 14.38 -21.28
N HIS A 151 -6.96 15.56 -21.72
CA HIS A 151 -7.44 16.15 -22.96
C HIS A 151 -6.24 16.50 -23.83
N SER A 152 -6.11 15.85 -25.00
CA SER A 152 -4.93 15.91 -25.86
C SER A 152 -5.16 16.65 -27.20
N GLN A 153 -6.25 17.40 -27.36
CA GLN A 153 -6.70 17.89 -28.67
C GLN A 153 -6.88 19.40 -28.85
N LEU A 154 -6.14 20.17 -28.18
CA LEU A 154 -5.93 21.54 -28.69
C LEU A 154 -4.62 21.48 -29.49
N GLU A 155 -4.57 21.89 -30.74
CA GLU A 155 -3.47 21.62 -31.72
C GLU A 155 -2.04 21.63 -31.17
N LYS A 156 -1.78 22.30 -30.04
CA LYS A 156 -0.48 22.44 -29.38
C LYS A 156 -0.56 22.32 -27.86
N HIS A 157 -1.72 21.96 -27.32
CA HIS A 157 -1.97 21.93 -25.88
C HIS A 157 -2.44 20.54 -25.46
N ARG A 158 -1.87 20.04 -24.38
CA ARG A 158 -2.37 18.89 -23.63
C ARG A 158 -2.73 19.36 -22.22
N ILE A 159 -3.96 19.11 -21.83
CA ILE A 159 -4.46 19.51 -20.52
C ILE A 159 -4.79 18.26 -19.71
N ASP A 160 -4.15 18.14 -18.56
CA ASP A 160 -4.41 17.12 -17.56
C ASP A 160 -4.96 17.79 -16.29
N TRP A 161 -6.11 17.35 -15.83
CA TRP A 161 -6.71 17.88 -14.61
C TRP A 161 -7.40 16.76 -13.82
N GLY A 162 -7.62 17.00 -12.54
CA GLY A 162 -8.27 15.99 -11.75
C GLY A 162 -8.51 16.39 -10.31
N LEU A 163 -9.11 15.48 -9.60
CA LEU A 163 -9.37 15.57 -8.17
C LEU A 163 -8.87 14.32 -7.46
N ASN A 164 -8.48 14.49 -6.21
CA ASN A 164 -8.08 13.42 -5.31
C ASN A 164 -8.67 13.68 -3.93
N ALA A 165 -9.21 12.63 -3.31
CA ALA A 165 -9.66 12.66 -1.92
C ALA A 165 -9.17 11.42 -1.20
N ILE A 166 -8.58 11.60 0.00
CA ILE A 166 -8.08 10.52 0.85
C ILE A 166 -8.66 10.71 2.24
N MET A 167 -9.32 9.69 2.74
CA MET A 167 -9.79 9.63 4.12
C MET A 167 -8.92 8.67 4.92
N TYR A 168 -8.34 9.18 6.00
CA TYR A 168 -7.50 8.43 6.93
C TYR A 168 -8.30 8.04 8.19
N ASP A 169 -8.17 6.79 8.62
CA ASP A 169 -8.57 6.31 9.95
C ASP A 169 -7.31 5.71 10.60
N ILE A 170 -6.77 6.42 11.58
CA ILE A 170 -5.49 6.12 12.21
C ILE A 170 -5.73 5.67 13.63
N ASN A 171 -5.27 4.49 13.97
CA ASN A 171 -5.10 4.04 15.34
C ASN A 171 -3.63 4.28 15.71
N PRO A 172 -3.29 5.36 16.42
CA PRO A 172 -1.90 5.77 16.64
C PRO A 172 -1.16 4.86 17.62
N GLY A 173 -1.87 3.94 18.26
CA GLY A 173 -1.24 2.87 19.02
C GLY A 173 -1.97 2.50 20.31
N LYS A 174 -1.72 1.24 20.66
CA LYS A 174 -2.08 0.67 21.97
C LYS A 174 -0.91 -0.15 22.50
N VAL A 175 -0.68 -0.05 23.78
CA VAL A 175 0.25 -0.90 24.52
C VAL A 175 -0.55 -1.74 25.50
N GLN A 176 -0.25 -3.01 25.60
CA GLN A 176 -0.94 -3.96 26.46
C GLN A 176 0.08 -4.92 27.11
N PRO A 177 -0.19 -5.44 28.33
CA PRO A 177 0.64 -6.47 28.93
C PRO A 177 0.74 -7.71 28.03
N HIS A 178 1.88 -8.36 28.03
CA HIS A 178 2.12 -9.63 27.38
C HIS A 178 2.44 -10.70 28.41
N GLY A 179 1.59 -11.72 28.52
CA GLY A 179 1.69 -12.75 29.57
C GLY A 179 0.99 -12.35 30.88
N SER A 180 0.78 -13.34 31.73
CA SER A 180 0.05 -13.19 33.01
C SER A 180 0.84 -12.51 34.12
N ALA A 181 2.17 -12.55 34.05
CA ALA A 181 3.07 -11.93 35.04
C ALA A 181 3.37 -10.45 34.75
N SER A 182 3.00 -9.96 33.57
CA SER A 182 3.30 -8.58 33.16
C SER A 182 2.56 -7.57 34.01
N LEU A 183 3.30 -6.64 34.58
CA LEU A 183 2.82 -5.49 35.34
C LEU A 183 2.62 -4.24 34.46
N TYR A 184 2.72 -4.41 33.14
CA TYR A 184 2.61 -3.29 32.22
C TYR A 184 1.20 -2.69 32.23
N ILE A 185 1.10 -1.39 32.37
CA ILE A 185 -0.19 -0.69 32.41
C ILE A 185 -0.69 -0.48 30.98
N PRO A 186 -1.87 -1.02 30.61
CA PRO A 186 -2.42 -0.83 29.28
C PRO A 186 -2.64 0.65 28.97
N LYS A 187 -2.21 1.09 27.80
CA LYS A 187 -2.46 2.44 27.30
C LYS A 187 -2.95 2.36 25.86
N THR A 188 -4.05 3.05 25.58
CA THR A 188 -4.61 3.18 24.22
C THR A 188 -4.68 4.66 23.89
N LEU A 189 -4.07 5.03 22.76
CA LEU A 189 -4.18 6.37 22.21
C LEU A 189 -5.52 6.53 21.47
N GLN A 190 -6.02 7.74 21.41
CA GLN A 190 -7.28 8.03 20.74
C GLN A 190 -7.10 7.92 19.24
N LYS A 191 -8.06 7.27 18.58
CA LYS A 191 -8.10 7.19 17.10
C LYS A 191 -8.26 8.57 16.49
N GLU A 192 -7.55 8.79 15.40
CA GLU A 192 -7.53 10.03 14.64
C GLU A 192 -8.14 9.81 13.27
N LYS A 193 -8.81 10.83 12.74
CA LYS A 193 -9.36 10.83 11.39
C LYS A 193 -8.95 12.10 10.67
N ALA A 194 -8.54 11.95 9.43
CA ALA A 194 -8.20 13.09 8.60
C ALA A 194 -8.79 12.92 7.18
N LEU A 195 -9.07 14.04 6.55
CA LEU A 195 -9.46 14.11 5.15
C LEU A 195 -8.47 15.02 4.42
N GLU A 196 -7.86 14.50 3.37
CA GLU A 196 -7.12 15.26 2.39
C GLU A 196 -7.94 15.32 1.10
N ALA A 197 -8.05 16.51 0.50
CA ALA A 197 -8.65 16.68 -0.81
C ALA A 197 -7.79 17.62 -1.66
N ALA A 198 -7.69 17.35 -2.94
CA ALA A 198 -6.92 18.17 -3.85
C ALA A 198 -7.59 18.27 -5.22
N LEU A 199 -7.42 19.43 -5.83
CA LEU A 199 -7.68 19.69 -7.25
C LEU A 199 -6.36 20.07 -7.92
N TYR A 200 -6.16 19.63 -9.14
CA TYR A 200 -4.97 19.94 -9.90
C TYR A 200 -5.28 20.10 -11.38
N LEU A 201 -4.47 20.94 -12.01
CA LEU A 201 -4.48 21.21 -13.44
C LEU A 201 -3.02 21.30 -13.89
N ASN A 202 -2.71 20.66 -15.00
CA ASN A 202 -1.44 20.76 -15.70
C ASN A 202 -1.71 20.98 -17.18
N GLU A 203 -0.95 21.87 -17.77
CA GLU A 203 -0.96 22.16 -19.20
C GLU A 203 0.44 21.98 -19.77
N GLU A 204 0.54 21.22 -20.85
CA GLU A 204 1.70 21.14 -21.72
C GLU A 204 1.39 21.91 -22.99
N TRP A 205 2.17 22.92 -23.28
CA TRP A 205 2.04 23.76 -24.46
C TRP A 205 3.26 23.60 -25.37
N GLU A 206 3.06 23.07 -26.56
CA GLU A 206 4.06 23.02 -27.62
C GLU A 206 4.14 24.39 -28.31
N ILE A 207 5.06 25.22 -27.83
CA ILE A 207 5.28 26.59 -28.37
C ILE A 207 5.87 26.49 -29.79
N THR A 208 6.85 25.61 -29.96
CA THR A 208 7.46 25.25 -31.24
C THR A 208 7.77 23.77 -31.25
N PRO A 209 8.07 23.11 -32.40
CA PRO A 209 8.46 21.70 -32.43
C PRO A 209 9.69 21.37 -31.56
N GLN A 210 10.48 22.37 -31.14
CA GLN A 210 11.67 22.19 -30.32
C GLN A 210 11.48 22.70 -28.87
N LEU A 211 10.36 23.37 -28.58
CA LEU A 211 10.13 24.00 -27.28
C LEU A 211 8.73 23.69 -26.76
N THR A 212 8.66 22.98 -25.65
CA THR A 212 7.44 22.71 -24.90
C THR A 212 7.53 23.37 -23.52
N ALA A 213 6.48 24.07 -23.11
CA ALA A 213 6.31 24.57 -21.76
C ALA A 213 5.31 23.71 -21.00
N SER A 214 5.59 23.41 -19.73
CA SER A 214 4.65 22.72 -18.84
C SER A 214 4.38 23.61 -17.63
N ILE A 215 3.10 23.90 -17.39
CA ILE A 215 2.64 24.75 -16.28
C ILE A 215 1.56 23.98 -15.52
N GLY A 216 1.73 23.87 -14.22
CA GLY A 216 0.78 23.17 -13.37
C GLY A 216 0.46 23.92 -12.09
N ALA A 217 -0.74 23.68 -11.58
CA ALA A 217 -1.19 24.17 -10.29
C ALA A 217 -1.91 23.05 -9.52
N ARG A 218 -1.71 22.98 -8.21
CA ARG A 218 -2.41 22.07 -7.30
C ARG A 218 -2.87 22.84 -6.07
N TYR A 219 -4.14 22.70 -5.73
CA TYR A 219 -4.71 23.20 -4.50
C TYR A 219 -5.07 22.02 -3.61
N SER A 220 -4.54 21.98 -2.40
CA SER A 220 -4.75 20.89 -1.43
C SER A 220 -5.37 21.43 -0.15
N LEU A 221 -6.33 20.70 0.37
CA LEU A 221 -6.99 20.94 1.65
C LEU A 221 -6.71 19.73 2.55
N PHE A 222 -6.32 19.99 3.80
CA PHE A 222 -6.16 18.99 4.82
C PHE A 222 -7.02 19.36 6.03
N ASN A 223 -7.85 18.41 6.48
CA ASN A 223 -8.72 18.59 7.64
C ASN A 223 -8.56 17.42 8.59
N GLU A 224 -8.02 17.68 9.77
CA GLU A 224 -7.88 16.72 10.85
C GLU A 224 -9.03 16.88 11.86
N LYS A 225 -9.76 15.80 12.12
CA LYS A 225 -10.78 15.75 13.17
C LYS A 225 -10.18 15.24 14.47
N LYS A 226 -9.63 16.12 15.29
CA LYS A 226 -9.29 15.81 16.69
C LYS A 226 -10.57 15.80 17.51
N LYS A 227 -10.92 14.67 18.12
CA LYS A 227 -11.89 14.69 19.23
C LYS A 227 -11.18 15.35 20.41
N ARG A 228 -11.64 16.53 20.85
CA ARG A 228 -11.18 17.12 22.09
C ARG A 228 -11.58 16.17 23.22
N ALA A 229 -10.62 15.59 23.93
CA ALA A 229 -10.88 14.97 25.21
C ALA A 229 -11.28 16.10 26.16
N PHE A 230 -12.53 16.15 26.58
CA PHE A 230 -12.91 16.90 27.75
C PHE A 230 -12.44 16.09 28.95
N ASN A 231 -11.44 16.62 29.69
CA ASN A 231 -11.07 16.15 31.02
C ASN A 231 -12.19 16.51 32.01
#